data_e999724bb00318ceec96c0e022d33622
#
_entry.id   e999724bb00318ceec96c0e022d33622
#
_cell.length_a   1.000
_cell.length_b   1.000
_cell.length_c   1.000
_cell.angle_alpha   90.00
_cell.angle_beta   90.00
_cell.angle_gamma   90.00
#
_symmetry.space_group_name_H-M   'P 1'
#
loop_
_entity.id
_entity.type
_entity.pdbx_description
1 polymer ?
#
loop_
_entity_poly.entity_id
_entity_poly.type
_entity_poly.pdbx_seq_one_letter_code
_entity_poly.pdbx_strand_id
1 'polypeptide(L)'
;MANERGIRYIPAIDGLRAVAVIAVILYHLGFKWIPGGFLGVDLFFVISGYVITRLLLDSIQRSGGLDLRAFYLARIRRLLPPLVFMIITTTIVVGFWAPDTMRRFLGDAPFALFGGMNWWLVFRETDYFEAIGRPPLLQHTWSLGVEAQFYLVWPLILLLVLRYFGKNKIPGAALLIAAFSGIALLVVSLQIDAASTTKVSHVYFGTDTHSIGLFLGAALAVRWIPQNLQETVTRKAQDFIDGIGIVGFLGIIAAFLFIYENDPTLYKLAFPLAGIFGCAIITSIVHPASRFAPILSSKPFVWIGERSYAIYLWHWVVFQVTRPDFDLEGSQWALYALRVLIVFALADISLRLVELPVRTGLIDYWFKGMKYRTKRVQLRQKAGVVLIVLAIIGSTATVATNAIAKGDEQLAQLKKQLQPTTTTPSVPADVNDPGLWVTGDSVILGIRFELDSRQPIGLINARVGRQATELLEVITNDKANMSMATIVLNLGNKNKLTEEQVAAIFEIIKDQPRIVVVNTAVPRAWRDDNNALIAQYASLYGAYLVDWASISQGRSEYFGPDGVHLVPAGVRAYVDAITAQL
;
A
#
# COMPACT_ATOMS: atom_id res chain seq x y z
N MET A 1 -19.56 -31.33 -3.98
CA MET A 1 -20.84 -30.59 -3.89
C MET A 1 -21.01 -29.85 -5.20
N ALA A 2 -21.93 -30.30 -6.03
CA ALA A 2 -22.22 -29.67 -7.31
C ALA A 2 -22.76 -28.27 -7.07
N ASN A 3 -22.14 -27.33 -7.76
CA ASN A 3 -22.40 -25.91 -7.62
C ASN A 3 -23.73 -25.58 -8.30
N GLU A 4 -24.81 -25.47 -7.58
CA GLU A 4 -26.14 -25.07 -8.06
C GLU A 4 -26.20 -23.64 -8.63
N ARG A 5 -25.05 -23.01 -8.86
CA ARG A 5 -24.90 -21.62 -9.32
C ARG A 5 -24.19 -21.52 -10.68
N GLY A 6 -24.63 -22.30 -11.65
CA GLY A 6 -24.60 -22.00 -13.11
C GLY A 6 -23.29 -21.64 -13.81
N ILE A 7 -22.30 -21.03 -13.22
CA ILE A 7 -20.99 -20.81 -13.83
C ILE A 7 -20.11 -22.02 -13.57
N ARG A 8 -19.59 -22.63 -14.64
CA ARG A 8 -18.55 -23.66 -14.48
C ARG A 8 -17.37 -23.04 -13.72
N TYR A 9 -17.04 -23.63 -12.59
CA TYR A 9 -15.85 -23.23 -11.80
C TYR A 9 -14.58 -23.47 -12.64
N ILE A 10 -13.72 -22.44 -12.73
CA ILE A 10 -12.47 -22.48 -13.52
C ILE A 10 -11.30 -22.33 -12.55
N PRO A 11 -10.67 -23.45 -12.12
CA PRO A 11 -9.59 -23.43 -11.14
C PRO A 11 -8.40 -22.54 -11.56
N ALA A 12 -8.11 -22.44 -12.87
CA ALA A 12 -7.03 -21.62 -13.39
C ALA A 12 -7.19 -20.12 -13.09
N ILE A 13 -8.43 -19.62 -12.89
CA ILE A 13 -8.67 -18.24 -12.45
C ILE A 13 -8.19 -18.04 -11.01
N ASP A 14 -8.44 -19.01 -10.12
CA ASP A 14 -7.88 -18.93 -8.77
C ASP A 14 -6.36 -19.06 -8.80
N GLY A 15 -5.80 -19.88 -9.69
CA GLY A 15 -4.36 -19.91 -9.91
C GLY A 15 -3.77 -18.58 -10.38
N LEU A 16 -4.48 -17.86 -11.23
CA LEU A 16 -4.06 -16.52 -11.66
C LEU A 16 -4.13 -15.50 -10.50
N ARG A 17 -5.15 -15.62 -9.63
CA ARG A 17 -5.25 -14.83 -8.40
C ARG A 17 -4.09 -15.13 -7.44
N ALA A 18 -3.60 -16.38 -7.40
CA ALA A 18 -2.44 -16.73 -6.61
C ALA A 18 -1.18 -16.02 -7.14
N VAL A 19 -0.95 -16.01 -8.45
CA VAL A 19 0.16 -15.26 -9.05
C VAL A 19 0.09 -13.78 -8.67
N ALA A 20 -1.08 -13.17 -8.77
CA ALA A 20 -1.30 -11.77 -8.45
C ALA A 20 -0.98 -11.46 -6.97
N VAL A 21 -1.49 -12.25 -6.02
CA VAL A 21 -1.27 -11.98 -4.58
C VAL A 21 0.16 -12.26 -4.16
N ILE A 22 0.83 -13.28 -4.75
CA ILE A 22 2.23 -13.56 -4.49
C ILE A 22 3.11 -12.37 -4.93
N ALA A 23 2.87 -11.80 -6.11
CA ALA A 23 3.60 -10.63 -6.59
C ALA A 23 3.45 -9.45 -5.62
N VAL A 24 2.22 -9.16 -5.16
CA VAL A 24 1.92 -8.10 -4.18
C VAL A 24 2.65 -8.34 -2.86
N ILE A 25 2.65 -9.58 -2.34
CA ILE A 25 3.35 -9.92 -1.09
C ILE A 25 4.86 -9.69 -1.23
N LEU A 26 5.47 -10.21 -2.29
CA LEU A 26 6.91 -10.10 -2.51
C LEU A 26 7.35 -8.65 -2.66
N TYR A 27 6.56 -7.83 -3.36
CA TYR A 27 6.77 -6.39 -3.46
C TYR A 27 6.74 -5.72 -2.08
N HIS A 28 5.70 -5.96 -1.28
CA HIS A 28 5.56 -5.34 0.04
C HIS A 28 6.50 -5.92 1.12
N LEU A 29 7.12 -7.06 0.89
CA LEU A 29 8.25 -7.55 1.68
C LEU A 29 9.55 -6.78 1.38
N GLY A 30 9.60 -6.02 0.27
CA GLY A 30 10.75 -5.21 -0.10
C GLY A 30 11.79 -5.94 -0.95
N PHE A 31 11.41 -7.01 -1.66
CA PHE A 31 12.34 -7.69 -2.58
C PHE A 31 12.65 -6.80 -3.78
N LYS A 32 13.92 -6.40 -3.91
CA LYS A 32 14.41 -5.48 -4.97
C LYS A 32 14.27 -6.04 -6.40
N TRP A 33 14.21 -7.37 -6.55
CA TRP A 33 14.10 -8.02 -7.86
C TRP A 33 12.67 -8.07 -8.42
N ILE A 34 11.66 -7.63 -7.68
CA ILE A 34 10.26 -7.57 -8.12
C ILE A 34 9.65 -6.17 -7.85
N PRO A 35 10.26 -5.11 -8.38
CA PRO A 35 9.82 -3.73 -8.09
C PRO A 35 8.41 -3.43 -8.60
N GLY A 36 7.93 -4.14 -9.62
CA GLY A 36 6.59 -3.99 -10.21
C GLY A 36 5.54 -4.93 -9.64
N GLY A 37 5.81 -5.64 -8.54
CA GLY A 37 4.86 -6.61 -7.97
C GLY A 37 3.52 -6.00 -7.53
N PHE A 38 3.45 -4.68 -7.31
CA PHE A 38 2.20 -3.94 -7.05
C PHE A 38 1.19 -4.05 -8.20
N LEU A 39 1.65 -4.25 -9.46
CA LEU A 39 0.79 -4.49 -10.64
C LEU A 39 -0.01 -5.82 -10.54
N GLY A 40 0.24 -6.64 -9.53
CA GLY A 40 -0.66 -7.74 -9.17
C GLY A 40 -2.08 -7.27 -8.85
N VAL A 41 -2.27 -6.02 -8.38
CA VAL A 41 -3.58 -5.41 -8.17
C VAL A 41 -4.31 -5.20 -9.51
N ASP A 42 -3.61 -4.76 -10.55
CA ASP A 42 -4.17 -4.61 -11.89
C ASP A 42 -4.65 -5.94 -12.48
N LEU A 43 -3.89 -7.00 -12.21
CA LEU A 43 -4.31 -8.34 -12.59
C LEU A 43 -5.58 -8.78 -11.85
N PHE A 44 -5.73 -8.43 -10.56
CA PHE A 44 -7.00 -8.62 -9.83
C PHE A 44 -8.14 -7.83 -10.47
N PHE A 45 -7.92 -6.61 -10.91
CA PHE A 45 -8.95 -5.81 -11.57
C PHE A 45 -9.46 -6.48 -12.84
N VAL A 46 -8.58 -6.99 -13.70
CA VAL A 46 -8.99 -7.72 -14.91
C VAL A 46 -9.81 -8.98 -14.56
N ILE A 47 -9.34 -9.76 -13.59
CA ILE A 47 -10.05 -10.95 -13.11
C ILE A 47 -11.43 -10.58 -12.58
N SER A 48 -11.53 -9.54 -11.75
CA SER A 48 -12.79 -9.06 -11.17
C SER A 48 -13.74 -8.58 -12.27
N GLY A 49 -13.25 -7.79 -13.23
CA GLY A 49 -14.03 -7.35 -14.37
C GLY A 49 -14.64 -8.51 -15.17
N TYR A 50 -13.81 -9.51 -15.47
CA TYR A 50 -14.23 -10.71 -16.19
C TYR A 50 -15.25 -11.54 -15.38
N VAL A 51 -14.92 -11.92 -14.15
CA VAL A 51 -15.74 -12.82 -13.33
C VAL A 51 -17.09 -12.19 -12.99
N ILE A 52 -17.11 -10.93 -12.58
CA ILE A 52 -18.35 -10.24 -12.20
C ILE A 52 -19.27 -10.06 -13.39
N THR A 53 -18.73 -9.65 -14.55
CA THR A 53 -19.55 -9.51 -15.76
C THR A 53 -20.12 -10.85 -16.22
N ARG A 54 -19.33 -11.94 -16.12
CA ARG A 54 -19.83 -13.30 -16.38
C ARG A 54 -20.97 -13.68 -15.44
N LEU A 55 -20.82 -13.42 -14.12
CA LEU A 55 -21.86 -13.68 -13.13
C LEU A 55 -23.18 -12.95 -13.44
N LEU A 56 -23.09 -11.67 -13.81
CA LEU A 56 -24.24 -10.86 -14.16
C LEU A 56 -24.95 -11.38 -15.41
N LEU A 57 -24.19 -11.64 -16.49
CA LEU A 57 -24.74 -12.14 -17.75
C LEU A 57 -25.38 -13.52 -17.61
N ASP A 58 -24.76 -14.40 -16.84
CA ASP A 58 -25.26 -15.74 -16.58
C ASP A 58 -26.52 -15.71 -15.70
N SER A 59 -26.61 -14.80 -14.73
CA SER A 59 -27.84 -14.55 -13.97
C SER A 59 -28.97 -14.10 -14.86
N ILE A 60 -28.72 -13.13 -15.75
CA ILE A 60 -29.74 -12.63 -16.71
C ILE A 60 -30.20 -13.73 -17.64
N GLN A 61 -29.28 -14.55 -18.14
CA GLN A 61 -29.62 -15.63 -19.08
C GLN A 61 -30.50 -16.71 -18.44
N ARG A 62 -30.33 -17.00 -17.14
CA ARG A 62 -31.11 -18.02 -16.43
C ARG A 62 -32.45 -17.55 -15.91
N SER A 63 -32.53 -16.33 -15.38
CA SER A 63 -33.74 -15.81 -14.74
C SER A 63 -34.52 -14.84 -15.58
N GLY A 64 -34.06 -14.53 -16.81
CA GLY A 64 -34.69 -13.52 -17.67
C GLY A 64 -34.48 -12.08 -17.20
N GLY A 65 -33.78 -11.86 -16.08
CA GLY A 65 -33.52 -10.55 -15.51
C GLY A 65 -32.38 -10.59 -14.51
N LEU A 66 -31.97 -9.42 -13.97
CA LEU A 66 -30.94 -9.32 -12.97
C LEU A 66 -31.56 -9.02 -11.59
N ASP A 67 -31.42 -9.95 -10.65
CA ASP A 67 -31.73 -9.69 -9.25
C ASP A 67 -30.54 -8.93 -8.59
N LEU A 68 -30.62 -7.59 -8.65
CA LEU A 68 -29.64 -6.70 -8.04
C LEU A 68 -29.51 -6.94 -6.54
N ARG A 69 -30.63 -7.22 -5.85
CA ARG A 69 -30.60 -7.46 -4.40
C ARG A 69 -29.79 -8.72 -4.06
N ALA A 70 -30.06 -9.81 -4.75
CA ALA A 70 -29.30 -11.05 -4.55
C ALA A 70 -27.83 -10.86 -4.91
N PHE A 71 -27.52 -10.13 -5.98
CA PHE A 71 -26.17 -9.82 -6.39
C PHE A 71 -25.42 -9.02 -5.31
N TYR A 72 -25.97 -7.90 -4.85
CA TYR A 72 -25.31 -7.05 -3.84
C TYR A 72 -25.14 -7.79 -2.49
N LEU A 73 -26.18 -8.51 -2.05
CA LEU A 73 -26.08 -9.31 -0.83
C LEU A 73 -24.97 -10.38 -0.93
N ALA A 74 -24.81 -11.01 -2.08
CA ALA A 74 -23.74 -11.99 -2.29
C ALA A 74 -22.34 -11.33 -2.21
N ARG A 75 -22.18 -10.10 -2.71
CA ARG A 75 -20.92 -9.34 -2.61
C ARG A 75 -20.64 -8.89 -1.19
N ILE A 76 -21.63 -8.31 -0.51
CA ILE A 76 -21.52 -7.91 0.91
C ILE A 76 -21.13 -9.11 1.78
N ARG A 77 -21.78 -10.25 1.63
CA ARG A 77 -21.46 -11.47 2.38
C ARG A 77 -20.06 -12.02 2.12
N ARG A 78 -19.50 -11.72 0.95
CA ARG A 78 -18.16 -12.16 0.60
C ARG A 78 -17.06 -11.22 1.13
N LEU A 79 -17.27 -9.90 1.05
CA LEU A 79 -16.23 -8.92 1.27
C LEU A 79 -16.25 -8.32 2.68
N LEU A 80 -17.44 -7.98 3.19
CA LEU A 80 -17.56 -7.22 4.42
C LEU A 80 -17.18 -8.02 5.68
N PRO A 81 -17.61 -9.30 5.88
CA PRO A 81 -17.29 -10.01 7.11
C PRO A 81 -15.79 -10.20 7.38
N PRO A 82 -14.95 -10.64 6.42
CA PRO A 82 -13.50 -10.72 6.62
C PRO A 82 -12.86 -9.36 6.87
N LEU A 83 -13.33 -8.30 6.20
CA LEU A 83 -12.84 -6.93 6.40
C LEU A 83 -13.15 -6.44 7.83
N VAL A 84 -14.38 -6.62 8.32
CA VAL A 84 -14.77 -6.28 9.70
C VAL A 84 -13.93 -7.08 10.70
N PHE A 85 -13.76 -8.37 10.48
CA PHE A 85 -12.93 -9.22 11.33
C PHE A 85 -11.48 -8.72 11.38
N MET A 86 -10.90 -8.36 10.24
CA MET A 86 -9.56 -7.79 10.17
C MET A 86 -9.49 -6.46 10.94
N ILE A 87 -10.46 -5.55 10.76
CA ILE A 87 -10.47 -4.26 11.45
C ILE A 87 -10.55 -4.45 12.97
N ILE A 88 -11.46 -5.30 13.47
CA ILE A 88 -11.62 -5.56 14.91
C ILE A 88 -10.33 -6.16 15.49
N THR A 89 -9.78 -7.18 14.85
CA THR A 89 -8.54 -7.83 15.31
C THR A 89 -7.37 -6.84 15.28
N THR A 90 -7.25 -6.03 14.22
CA THR A 90 -6.21 -5.01 14.12
C THR A 90 -6.36 -3.94 15.20
N THR A 91 -7.59 -3.49 15.54
CA THR A 91 -7.82 -2.56 16.65
C THR A 91 -7.23 -3.10 17.95
N ILE A 92 -7.46 -4.38 18.24
CA ILE A 92 -6.94 -5.03 19.45
C ILE A 92 -5.41 -5.07 19.42
N VAL A 93 -4.81 -5.56 18.32
CA VAL A 93 -3.35 -5.69 18.18
C VAL A 93 -2.67 -4.32 18.28
N VAL A 94 -3.16 -3.35 17.51
CA VAL A 94 -2.61 -1.98 17.47
C VAL A 94 -2.76 -1.27 18.82
N GLY A 95 -3.85 -1.52 19.54
CA GLY A 95 -4.09 -0.95 20.86
C GLY A 95 -3.00 -1.27 21.88
N PHE A 96 -2.39 -2.44 21.77
CA PHE A 96 -1.28 -2.86 22.65
C PHE A 96 0.10 -2.62 22.05
N TRP A 97 0.25 -2.77 20.73
CA TRP A 97 1.55 -2.81 20.06
C TRP A 97 1.96 -1.49 19.38
N ALA A 98 1.01 -0.75 18.80
CA ALA A 98 1.28 0.48 18.06
C ALA A 98 0.20 1.55 18.30
N PRO A 99 0.03 2.02 19.56
CA PRO A 99 -1.06 2.93 19.94
C PRO A 99 -1.01 4.27 19.21
N ASP A 100 0.15 4.72 18.78
CA ASP A 100 0.40 5.91 17.96
C ASP A 100 -0.41 5.95 16.67
N THR A 101 -0.74 4.78 16.10
CA THR A 101 -1.49 4.67 14.84
C THR A 101 -3.01 4.61 15.02
N MET A 102 -3.50 4.43 16.25
CA MET A 102 -4.91 4.11 16.52
C MET A 102 -5.88 5.18 16.02
N ARG A 103 -5.59 6.46 16.28
CA ARG A 103 -6.45 7.58 15.83
C ARG A 103 -6.63 7.57 14.32
N ARG A 104 -5.55 7.42 13.58
CA ARG A 104 -5.54 7.35 12.13
C ARG A 104 -6.26 6.11 11.62
N PHE A 105 -5.95 4.96 12.20
CA PHE A 105 -6.55 3.68 11.83
C PHE A 105 -8.08 3.70 11.95
N LEU A 106 -8.62 4.24 13.05
CA LEU A 106 -10.06 4.36 13.24
C LEU A 106 -10.69 5.44 12.35
N GLY A 107 -9.95 6.51 12.02
CA GLY A 107 -10.38 7.51 11.06
C GLY A 107 -10.50 6.96 9.63
N ASP A 108 -9.61 6.03 9.25
CA ASP A 108 -9.60 5.37 7.94
C ASP A 108 -10.66 4.24 7.84
N ALA A 109 -11.02 3.60 8.96
CA ALA A 109 -11.90 2.43 8.99
C ALA A 109 -13.28 2.63 8.32
N PRO A 110 -14.00 3.75 8.50
CA PRO A 110 -15.26 3.99 7.79
C PRO A 110 -15.08 3.99 6.28
N PHE A 111 -14.02 4.63 5.78
CA PHE A 111 -13.76 4.70 4.34
C PHE A 111 -13.41 3.33 3.75
N ALA A 112 -12.69 2.50 4.49
CA ALA A 112 -12.42 1.10 4.11
C ALA A 112 -13.72 0.27 4.08
N LEU A 113 -14.58 0.40 5.09
CA LEU A 113 -15.84 -0.35 5.21
C LEU A 113 -16.87 0.02 4.13
N PHE A 114 -16.94 1.31 3.76
CA PHE A 114 -17.90 1.82 2.78
C PHE A 114 -17.34 1.91 1.35
N GLY A 115 -16.11 1.43 1.11
CA GLY A 115 -15.51 1.38 -0.24
C GLY A 115 -15.10 2.75 -0.78
N GLY A 116 -14.77 3.71 0.08
CA GLY A 116 -14.32 5.05 -0.27
C GLY A 116 -12.84 5.32 0.04
N MET A 117 -12.07 4.32 0.47
CA MET A 117 -10.69 4.51 0.93
C MET A 117 -9.77 5.10 -0.14
N ASN A 118 -9.99 4.76 -1.39
CA ASN A 118 -9.21 5.29 -2.51
C ASN A 118 -9.38 6.82 -2.66
N TRP A 119 -10.61 7.33 -2.64
CA TRP A 119 -10.86 8.77 -2.67
C TRP A 119 -10.42 9.49 -1.41
N TRP A 120 -10.57 8.83 -0.25
CA TRP A 120 -10.04 9.34 1.00
C TRP A 120 -8.52 9.60 0.92
N LEU A 121 -7.77 8.66 0.33
CA LEU A 121 -6.33 8.81 0.12
C LEU A 121 -5.97 9.89 -0.91
N VAL A 122 -6.84 10.16 -1.89
CA VAL A 122 -6.63 11.24 -2.87
C VAL A 122 -6.81 12.62 -2.24
N PHE A 123 -7.87 12.79 -1.44
CA PHE A 123 -8.27 14.11 -0.94
C PHE A 123 -7.77 14.43 0.47
N ARG A 124 -7.25 13.44 1.17
CA ARG A 124 -6.74 13.63 2.52
C ARG A 124 -5.44 14.44 2.50
N GLU A 125 -5.45 15.57 3.20
CA GLU A 125 -4.20 16.24 3.56
C GLU A 125 -3.48 15.40 4.60
N THR A 126 -2.23 15.05 4.32
CA THR A 126 -1.38 14.26 5.23
C THR A 126 -0.58 15.23 6.11
N ASP A 127 -0.79 15.18 7.43
CA ASP A 127 0.11 15.85 8.36
C ASP A 127 1.53 15.29 8.18
N TYR A 128 2.53 16.14 8.37
CA TYR A 128 3.94 15.79 8.25
C TYR A 128 4.31 14.55 9.08
N PHE A 129 3.87 14.47 10.35
CA PHE A 129 4.14 13.34 11.22
C PHE A 129 3.49 12.04 10.72
N GLU A 130 2.36 12.14 10.05
CA GLU A 130 1.74 11.01 9.38
C GLU A 130 2.49 10.58 8.12
N ALA A 131 3.09 11.51 7.40
CA ALA A 131 3.82 11.21 6.17
C ALA A 131 5.16 10.50 6.42
N ILE A 132 5.81 10.78 7.54
CA ILE A 132 7.09 10.15 7.93
C ILE A 132 6.87 8.88 8.74
N GLY A 133 5.80 8.82 9.53
CA GLY A 133 5.48 7.72 10.43
C GLY A 133 5.16 6.39 9.72
N ARG A 134 4.57 5.49 10.46
CA ARG A 134 4.05 4.22 9.94
C ARG A 134 3.00 4.50 8.84
N PRO A 135 3.10 3.86 7.65
CA PRO A 135 2.07 3.99 6.62
C PRO A 135 0.67 3.64 7.14
N PRO A 136 -0.41 4.23 6.56
CA PRO A 136 -1.77 3.92 6.99
C PRO A 136 -2.05 2.42 6.94
N LEU A 137 -2.51 1.84 8.06
CA LEU A 137 -2.73 0.40 8.17
C LEU A 137 -3.84 -0.12 7.24
N LEU A 138 -4.74 0.76 6.79
CA LEU A 138 -5.82 0.43 5.85
C LEU A 138 -5.56 0.93 4.42
N GLN A 139 -4.38 1.49 4.13
CA GLN A 139 -4.04 2.05 2.82
C GLN A 139 -4.34 1.06 1.69
N HIS A 140 -3.92 -0.20 1.82
CA HIS A 140 -4.09 -1.23 0.80
C HIS A 140 -5.57 -1.49 0.42
N THR A 141 -6.54 -1.09 1.26
CA THR A 141 -7.97 -1.25 0.94
C THR A 141 -8.46 -0.25 -0.12
N TRP A 142 -7.58 0.63 -0.64
CA TRP A 142 -7.91 1.51 -1.75
C TRP A 142 -8.41 0.75 -2.97
N SER A 143 -7.77 -0.36 -3.33
CA SER A 143 -8.15 -1.17 -4.49
C SER A 143 -9.51 -1.84 -4.30
N LEU A 144 -9.84 -2.24 -3.06
CA LEU A 144 -11.18 -2.73 -2.72
C LEU A 144 -12.23 -1.64 -2.86
N GLY A 145 -11.87 -0.36 -2.63
CA GLY A 145 -12.72 0.79 -2.90
C GLY A 145 -13.05 0.91 -4.38
N VAL A 146 -12.05 0.84 -5.26
CA VAL A 146 -12.25 0.85 -6.73
C VAL A 146 -13.13 -0.32 -7.16
N GLU A 147 -12.87 -1.54 -6.65
CA GLU A 147 -13.71 -2.71 -6.95
C GLU A 147 -15.14 -2.57 -6.43
N ALA A 148 -15.34 -2.03 -5.22
CA ALA A 148 -16.67 -1.84 -4.64
C ALA A 148 -17.50 -0.85 -5.48
N GLN A 149 -16.89 0.22 -5.97
CA GLN A 149 -17.52 1.18 -6.89
C GLN A 149 -17.86 0.54 -8.24
N PHE A 150 -16.98 -0.28 -8.78
CA PHE A 150 -17.29 -1.07 -9.98
C PHE A 150 -18.46 -2.04 -9.74
N TYR A 151 -18.50 -2.75 -8.61
CA TYR A 151 -19.60 -3.65 -8.27
C TYR A 151 -20.94 -2.92 -8.10
N LEU A 152 -20.90 -1.67 -7.63
CA LEU A 152 -22.10 -0.85 -7.48
C LEU A 152 -22.61 -0.34 -8.84
N VAL A 153 -21.73 0.20 -9.66
CA VAL A 153 -22.10 0.97 -10.86
C VAL A 153 -22.27 0.07 -12.11
N TRP A 154 -21.37 -0.92 -12.29
CA TRP A 154 -21.35 -1.74 -13.49
C TRP A 154 -22.65 -2.54 -13.75
N PRO A 155 -23.30 -3.17 -12.76
CA PRO A 155 -24.59 -3.85 -12.99
C PRO A 155 -25.69 -2.92 -13.51
N LEU A 156 -25.70 -1.67 -13.05
CA LEU A 156 -26.66 -0.65 -13.49
C LEU A 156 -26.40 -0.23 -14.95
N ILE A 157 -25.13 0.04 -15.28
CA ILE A 157 -24.72 0.35 -16.66
C ILE A 157 -25.05 -0.82 -17.59
N LEU A 158 -24.75 -2.05 -17.17
CA LEU A 158 -25.03 -3.26 -17.94
C LEU A 158 -26.52 -3.41 -18.22
N LEU A 159 -27.40 -3.18 -17.24
CA LEU A 159 -28.85 -3.18 -17.42
C LEU A 159 -29.32 -2.09 -18.38
N LEU A 160 -28.80 -0.88 -18.27
CA LEU A 160 -29.11 0.23 -19.19
C LEU A 160 -28.71 -0.12 -20.62
N VAL A 161 -27.49 -0.63 -20.82
CA VAL A 161 -27.01 -1.04 -22.14
C VAL A 161 -27.86 -2.17 -22.71
N LEU A 162 -28.21 -3.17 -21.89
CA LEU A 162 -29.09 -4.27 -22.32
C LEU A 162 -30.47 -3.78 -22.75
N ARG A 163 -31.05 -2.86 -21.96
CA ARG A 163 -32.42 -2.35 -22.21
C ARG A 163 -32.52 -1.49 -23.45
N TYR A 164 -31.56 -0.61 -23.70
CA TYR A 164 -31.65 0.39 -24.77
C TYR A 164 -30.84 0.05 -26.02
N PHE A 165 -29.75 -0.71 -25.89
CA PHE A 165 -28.80 -0.95 -26.98
C PHE A 165 -28.56 -2.42 -27.30
N GLY A 166 -29.00 -3.33 -26.43
CA GLY A 166 -28.88 -4.78 -26.60
C GLY A 166 -27.50 -5.34 -26.21
N LYS A 167 -27.47 -6.67 -26.08
CA LYS A 167 -26.28 -7.42 -25.55
C LYS A 167 -24.99 -7.18 -26.36
N ASN A 168 -25.08 -7.02 -27.67
CA ASN A 168 -23.93 -6.85 -28.55
C ASN A 168 -23.17 -5.53 -28.31
N LYS A 169 -23.79 -4.55 -27.66
CA LYS A 169 -23.16 -3.24 -27.35
C LYS A 169 -22.45 -3.19 -26.01
N ILE A 170 -22.61 -4.20 -25.17
CA ILE A 170 -21.96 -4.24 -23.84
C ILE A 170 -20.41 -4.18 -23.94
N PRO A 171 -19.73 -4.96 -24.85
CA PRO A 171 -18.29 -4.84 -24.98
C PRO A 171 -17.84 -3.44 -25.39
N GLY A 172 -18.59 -2.80 -26.31
CA GLY A 172 -18.29 -1.43 -26.74
C GLY A 172 -18.45 -0.43 -25.60
N ALA A 173 -19.49 -0.55 -24.78
CA ALA A 173 -19.66 0.29 -23.59
C ALA A 173 -18.53 0.11 -22.56
N ALA A 174 -18.14 -1.14 -22.30
CA ALA A 174 -17.02 -1.41 -21.40
C ALA A 174 -15.70 -0.84 -21.95
N LEU A 175 -15.40 -1.04 -23.23
CA LEU A 175 -14.21 -0.49 -23.88
C LEU A 175 -14.21 1.04 -23.91
N LEU A 176 -15.36 1.68 -24.09
CA LEU A 176 -15.50 3.13 -24.01
C LEU A 176 -15.12 3.66 -22.61
N ILE A 177 -15.59 2.99 -21.55
CA ILE A 177 -15.26 3.37 -20.18
C ILE A 177 -13.77 3.10 -19.90
N ALA A 178 -13.22 1.98 -20.39
CA ALA A 178 -11.79 1.71 -20.29
C ALA A 178 -10.95 2.78 -20.99
N ALA A 179 -11.38 3.21 -22.19
CA ALA A 179 -10.73 4.30 -22.92
C ALA A 179 -10.82 5.64 -22.18
N PHE A 180 -11.99 5.95 -21.59
CA PHE A 180 -12.14 7.13 -20.76
C PHE A 180 -11.19 7.10 -19.56
N SER A 181 -11.10 5.97 -18.86
CA SER A 181 -10.15 5.79 -17.76
C SER A 181 -8.69 5.95 -18.22
N GLY A 182 -8.33 5.41 -19.39
CA GLY A 182 -6.99 5.61 -19.97
C GLY A 182 -6.68 7.06 -20.34
N ILE A 183 -7.67 7.80 -20.87
CA ILE A 183 -7.54 9.23 -21.16
C ILE A 183 -7.39 10.02 -19.85
N ALA A 184 -8.22 9.73 -18.84
CA ALA A 184 -8.12 10.37 -17.52
C ALA A 184 -6.73 10.13 -16.90
N LEU A 185 -6.25 8.87 -16.93
CA LEU A 185 -4.90 8.51 -16.50
C LEU A 185 -3.85 9.36 -17.21
N LEU A 186 -3.90 9.46 -18.53
CA LEU A 186 -2.94 10.23 -19.33
C LEU A 186 -3.01 11.72 -18.99
N VAL A 187 -4.22 12.30 -18.94
CA VAL A 187 -4.41 13.73 -18.64
C VAL A 187 -3.90 14.10 -17.26
N VAL A 188 -4.23 13.31 -16.24
CA VAL A 188 -3.75 13.58 -14.87
C VAL A 188 -2.24 13.35 -14.77
N SER A 189 -1.70 12.33 -15.45
CA SER A 189 -0.26 12.04 -15.46
C SER A 189 0.56 13.16 -16.14
N LEU A 190 0.02 13.82 -17.16
CA LEU A 190 0.68 14.96 -17.80
C LEU A 190 0.71 16.23 -16.94
N GLN A 191 -0.11 16.26 -15.89
CA GLN A 191 -0.18 17.39 -14.95
C GLN A 191 0.68 17.15 -13.69
N ILE A 192 1.34 15.99 -13.57
CA ILE A 192 2.24 15.72 -12.45
C ILE A 192 3.50 16.55 -12.65
N ASP A 193 3.73 17.47 -11.72
CA ASP A 193 5.01 18.14 -11.50
C ASP A 193 5.67 17.57 -10.22
N ALA A 194 6.95 17.83 -10.06
CA ALA A 194 7.73 17.32 -8.92
C ALA A 194 7.20 17.76 -7.54
N ALA A 195 6.31 18.77 -7.49
CA ALA A 195 5.76 19.34 -6.27
C ALA A 195 4.35 18.79 -5.91
N SER A 196 3.68 18.05 -6.80
CA SER A 196 2.26 17.71 -6.65
C SER A 196 2.03 16.29 -6.14
N THR A 197 2.13 16.07 -4.83
CA THR A 197 1.81 14.77 -4.21
C THR A 197 0.35 14.35 -4.39
N THR A 198 -0.59 15.31 -4.41
CA THR A 198 -2.03 15.06 -4.60
C THR A 198 -2.34 14.49 -5.99
N LYS A 199 -1.67 14.97 -7.03
CA LYS A 199 -1.84 14.46 -8.40
C LYS A 199 -1.29 13.03 -8.54
N VAL A 200 -0.15 12.72 -7.92
CA VAL A 200 0.40 11.35 -7.88
C VAL A 200 -0.58 10.42 -7.18
N SER A 201 -1.13 10.83 -6.04
CA SER A 201 -2.15 10.05 -5.32
C SER A 201 -3.41 9.84 -6.17
N HIS A 202 -3.87 10.85 -6.92
CA HIS A 202 -5.04 10.71 -7.79
C HIS A 202 -4.79 9.71 -8.92
N VAL A 203 -3.65 9.78 -9.61
CA VAL A 203 -3.29 8.82 -10.66
C VAL A 203 -3.33 7.39 -10.16
N TYR A 204 -2.80 7.16 -8.97
CA TYR A 204 -2.67 5.81 -8.41
C TYR A 204 -3.96 5.30 -7.76
N PHE A 205 -4.68 6.13 -7.01
CA PHE A 205 -5.85 5.73 -6.23
C PHE A 205 -7.18 6.06 -6.89
N GLY A 206 -7.22 6.91 -7.91
CA GLY A 206 -8.45 7.34 -8.56
C GLY A 206 -9.17 6.22 -9.28
N THR A 207 -10.48 6.09 -9.08
CA THR A 207 -11.29 5.12 -9.84
C THR A 207 -11.35 5.49 -11.31
N ASP A 208 -11.37 6.76 -11.62
CA ASP A 208 -11.37 7.32 -12.97
C ASP A 208 -10.07 7.04 -13.73
N THR A 209 -8.94 7.00 -13.06
CA THR A 209 -7.62 6.79 -13.65
C THR A 209 -7.16 5.33 -13.63
N HIS A 210 -7.67 4.51 -12.72
CA HIS A 210 -7.14 3.16 -12.44
C HIS A 210 -8.14 2.02 -12.67
N SER A 211 -9.30 2.28 -13.33
CA SER A 211 -10.30 1.23 -13.57
C SER A 211 -10.16 0.50 -14.92
N ILE A 212 -9.15 0.79 -15.71
CA ILE A 212 -8.93 0.23 -17.06
C ILE A 212 -9.04 -1.30 -17.06
N GLY A 213 -8.32 -1.98 -16.16
CA GLY A 213 -8.29 -3.44 -16.06
C GLY A 213 -9.68 -4.05 -15.82
N LEU A 214 -10.49 -3.44 -14.95
CA LEU A 214 -11.87 -3.86 -14.67
C LEU A 214 -12.73 -3.88 -15.96
N PHE A 215 -12.66 -2.82 -16.74
CA PHE A 215 -13.51 -2.68 -17.93
C PHE A 215 -12.97 -3.46 -19.13
N LEU A 216 -11.66 -3.68 -19.26
CA LEU A 216 -11.08 -4.63 -20.23
C LEU A 216 -11.53 -6.05 -19.92
N GLY A 217 -11.45 -6.49 -18.67
CA GLY A 217 -11.97 -7.79 -18.23
C GLY A 217 -13.48 -7.94 -18.46
N ALA A 218 -14.26 -6.87 -18.21
CA ALA A 218 -15.69 -6.85 -18.46
C ALA A 218 -16.03 -6.99 -19.96
N ALA A 219 -15.28 -6.32 -20.85
CA ALA A 219 -15.46 -6.43 -22.29
C ALA A 219 -15.15 -7.86 -22.78
N LEU A 220 -14.06 -8.46 -22.29
CA LEU A 220 -13.69 -9.83 -22.60
C LEU A 220 -14.77 -10.84 -22.19
N ALA A 221 -15.37 -10.67 -21.02
CA ALA A 221 -16.37 -11.55 -20.45
C ALA A 221 -17.60 -11.76 -21.34
N VAL A 222 -17.94 -10.79 -22.16
CA VAL A 222 -19.10 -10.86 -23.06
C VAL A 222 -18.82 -11.68 -24.31
N ARG A 223 -17.58 -11.59 -24.81
CA ARG A 223 -17.15 -12.25 -26.06
C ARG A 223 -16.56 -13.64 -25.82
N TRP A 224 -15.89 -13.82 -24.70
CA TRP A 224 -15.15 -15.04 -24.39
C TRP A 224 -15.86 -15.84 -23.30
N ILE A 225 -16.85 -16.62 -23.73
CA ILE A 225 -17.77 -17.38 -22.88
C ILE A 225 -17.32 -18.84 -22.85
N PRO A 226 -16.84 -19.39 -21.70
CA PRO A 226 -16.26 -20.74 -21.63
C PRO A 226 -17.19 -21.83 -22.18
N GLN A 227 -18.50 -21.71 -21.94
CA GLN A 227 -19.49 -22.68 -22.37
C GLN A 227 -19.71 -22.71 -23.88
N ASN A 228 -19.32 -21.63 -24.58
CA ASN A 228 -19.46 -21.51 -26.03
C ASN A 228 -18.15 -21.88 -26.78
N LEU A 229 -17.08 -22.16 -26.06
CA LEU A 229 -15.78 -22.50 -26.64
C LEU A 229 -15.71 -24.01 -26.90
N GLN A 230 -15.13 -24.37 -28.04
CA GLN A 230 -14.97 -25.79 -28.42
C GLN A 230 -13.93 -26.47 -27.57
N GLU A 231 -14.23 -27.64 -27.02
CA GLU A 231 -13.27 -28.44 -26.23
C GLU A 231 -12.13 -28.99 -27.10
N THR A 232 -12.42 -29.27 -28.37
CA THR A 232 -11.45 -29.76 -29.34
C THR A 232 -11.26 -28.73 -30.47
N VAL A 233 -10.03 -28.32 -30.68
CA VAL A 233 -9.65 -27.38 -31.74
C VAL A 233 -8.46 -27.95 -32.55
N THR A 234 -8.16 -27.38 -33.69
CA THR A 234 -6.99 -27.76 -34.47
C THR A 234 -5.70 -27.44 -33.65
N ARG A 235 -4.63 -28.20 -33.89
CA ARG A 235 -3.34 -27.99 -33.24
C ARG A 235 -2.84 -26.54 -33.38
N LYS A 236 -2.99 -25.96 -34.58
CA LYS A 236 -2.64 -24.55 -34.83
C LYS A 236 -3.44 -23.58 -33.98
N ALA A 237 -4.75 -23.80 -33.83
CA ALA A 237 -5.60 -22.96 -32.96
C ALA A 237 -5.24 -23.12 -31.48
N GLN A 238 -4.93 -24.35 -31.06
CA GLN A 238 -4.46 -24.62 -29.70
C GLN A 238 -3.12 -23.92 -29.40
N ASP A 239 -2.15 -24.04 -30.33
CA ASP A 239 -0.84 -23.37 -30.20
C ASP A 239 -1.00 -21.84 -30.17
N PHE A 240 -1.94 -21.27 -30.91
CA PHE A 240 -2.26 -19.84 -30.87
C PHE A 240 -2.88 -19.40 -29.54
N ILE A 241 -3.84 -20.18 -29.00
CA ILE A 241 -4.46 -19.92 -27.69
C ILE A 241 -3.42 -19.96 -26.57
N ASP A 242 -2.58 -20.99 -26.56
CA ASP A 242 -1.51 -21.11 -25.57
C ASP A 242 -0.46 -20.01 -25.75
N GLY A 243 -0.11 -19.67 -26.98
CA GLY A 243 0.82 -18.59 -27.32
C GLY A 243 0.38 -17.24 -26.78
N ILE A 244 -0.90 -16.87 -26.95
CA ILE A 244 -1.47 -15.65 -26.38
C ILE A 244 -1.33 -15.65 -24.84
N GLY A 245 -1.68 -16.77 -24.19
CA GLY A 245 -1.58 -16.88 -22.73
C GLY A 245 -0.14 -16.78 -22.23
N ILE A 246 0.81 -17.44 -22.91
CA ILE A 246 2.24 -17.40 -22.57
C ILE A 246 2.80 -15.98 -22.76
N VAL A 247 2.50 -15.32 -23.89
CA VAL A 247 2.93 -13.93 -24.11
C VAL A 247 2.37 -12.99 -23.05
N GLY A 248 1.08 -13.12 -22.72
CA GLY A 248 0.47 -12.36 -21.63
C GLY A 248 1.14 -12.63 -20.27
N PHE A 249 1.45 -13.89 -19.99
CA PHE A 249 2.10 -14.28 -18.74
C PHE A 249 3.53 -13.76 -18.65
N LEU A 250 4.32 -13.90 -19.71
CA LEU A 250 5.68 -13.37 -19.78
C LEU A 250 5.67 -11.83 -19.72
N GLY A 251 4.69 -11.18 -20.35
CA GLY A 251 4.52 -9.73 -20.29
C GLY A 251 4.23 -9.22 -18.88
N ILE A 252 3.34 -9.89 -18.12
CA ILE A 252 3.07 -9.50 -16.74
C ILE A 252 4.25 -9.80 -15.80
N ILE A 253 4.95 -10.91 -16.01
CA ILE A 253 6.18 -11.21 -15.27
C ILE A 253 7.26 -10.18 -15.57
N ALA A 254 7.46 -9.79 -16.83
CA ALA A 254 8.39 -8.72 -17.18
C ALA A 254 7.99 -7.39 -16.52
N ALA A 255 6.69 -7.06 -16.47
CA ALA A 255 6.21 -5.89 -15.76
C ALA A 255 6.54 -5.97 -14.26
N PHE A 256 6.39 -7.11 -13.62
CA PHE A 256 6.76 -7.31 -12.22
C PHE A 256 8.26 -7.14 -11.97
N LEU A 257 9.12 -7.52 -12.90
CA LEU A 257 10.58 -7.50 -12.73
C LEU A 257 11.23 -6.15 -13.09
N PHE A 258 10.63 -5.38 -14.00
CA PHE A 258 11.30 -4.22 -14.60
C PHE A 258 10.59 -2.88 -14.41
N ILE A 259 9.35 -2.84 -13.93
CA ILE A 259 8.61 -1.59 -13.72
C ILE A 259 8.76 -1.14 -12.26
N TYR A 260 9.21 0.10 -12.08
CA TYR A 260 9.37 0.71 -10.76
C TYR A 260 8.21 1.67 -10.47
N GLU A 261 7.77 1.74 -9.20
CA GLU A 261 6.68 2.62 -8.76
C GLU A 261 6.96 4.12 -9.05
N ASN A 262 8.23 4.51 -9.03
CA ASN A 262 8.65 5.90 -9.26
C ASN A 262 8.93 6.24 -10.74
N ASP A 263 8.70 5.30 -11.67
CA ASP A 263 8.93 5.54 -13.08
C ASP A 263 7.79 6.40 -13.66
N PRO A 264 8.09 7.58 -14.26
CA PRO A 264 7.07 8.42 -14.90
C PRO A 264 6.32 7.71 -16.04
N THR A 265 6.92 6.71 -16.68
CA THR A 265 6.30 5.90 -17.73
C THR A 265 5.25 4.92 -17.17
N LEU A 266 5.36 4.57 -15.88
CA LEU A 266 4.41 3.72 -15.17
C LEU A 266 2.98 4.20 -15.35
N TYR A 267 2.76 5.47 -15.08
CA TYR A 267 1.42 6.08 -15.07
C TYR A 267 0.84 6.25 -16.47
N LYS A 268 1.62 6.09 -17.54
CA LYS A 268 1.15 6.22 -18.93
C LYS A 268 0.86 4.90 -19.60
N LEU A 269 1.63 3.86 -19.31
CA LEU A 269 1.61 2.61 -20.07
C LEU A 269 1.41 1.35 -19.21
N ALA A 270 1.93 1.29 -17.99
CA ALA A 270 1.99 0.03 -17.25
C ALA A 270 0.62 -0.50 -16.85
N PHE A 271 -0.31 0.34 -16.37
CA PHE A 271 -1.66 -0.09 -16.01
C PHE A 271 -2.45 -0.59 -17.23
N PRO A 272 -2.49 0.13 -18.38
CA PRO A 272 -3.10 -0.41 -19.60
C PRO A 272 -2.48 -1.72 -20.07
N LEU A 273 -1.14 -1.83 -20.05
CA LEU A 273 -0.43 -3.05 -20.47
C LEU A 273 -0.71 -4.23 -19.53
N ALA A 274 -0.71 -4.02 -18.21
CA ALA A 274 -1.11 -5.06 -17.25
C ALA A 274 -2.55 -5.54 -17.51
N GLY A 275 -3.45 -4.62 -17.84
CA GLY A 275 -4.82 -4.93 -18.27
C GLY A 275 -4.87 -5.82 -19.52
N ILE A 276 -4.09 -5.49 -20.55
CA ILE A 276 -4.02 -6.25 -21.82
C ILE A 276 -3.41 -7.63 -21.57
N PHE A 277 -2.30 -7.72 -20.85
CA PHE A 277 -1.68 -9.00 -20.52
C PHE A 277 -2.58 -9.88 -19.66
N GLY A 278 -3.31 -9.29 -18.69
CA GLY A 278 -4.30 -10.01 -17.90
C GLY A 278 -5.43 -10.58 -18.77
N CYS A 279 -5.95 -9.81 -19.74
CA CYS A 279 -6.93 -10.29 -20.71
C CYS A 279 -6.37 -11.42 -21.58
N ALA A 280 -5.12 -11.32 -22.04
CA ALA A 280 -4.47 -12.35 -22.82
C ALA A 280 -4.35 -13.68 -22.04
N ILE A 281 -3.93 -13.62 -20.77
CA ILE A 281 -3.87 -14.79 -19.89
C ILE A 281 -5.25 -15.40 -19.71
N ILE A 282 -6.28 -14.59 -19.36
CA ILE A 282 -7.64 -15.08 -19.15
C ILE A 282 -8.20 -15.72 -20.43
N THR A 283 -7.91 -15.15 -21.59
CA THR A 283 -8.32 -15.73 -22.89
C THR A 283 -7.81 -17.16 -23.06
N SER A 284 -6.56 -17.41 -22.68
CA SER A 284 -5.98 -18.75 -22.75
C SER A 284 -6.53 -19.68 -21.67
N ILE A 285 -6.45 -19.29 -20.38
CA ILE A 285 -6.74 -20.21 -19.26
C ILE A 285 -8.22 -20.58 -19.12
N VAL A 286 -9.11 -19.79 -19.73
CA VAL A 286 -10.56 -20.05 -19.72
C VAL A 286 -10.96 -20.98 -20.86
N HIS A 287 -10.13 -21.10 -21.91
CA HIS A 287 -10.40 -21.96 -23.05
C HIS A 287 -10.20 -23.44 -22.67
N PRO A 288 -11.20 -24.32 -22.92
CA PRO A 288 -11.12 -25.72 -22.49
C PRO A 288 -9.99 -26.52 -23.16
N ALA A 289 -9.56 -26.13 -24.36
CA ALA A 289 -8.46 -26.74 -25.07
C ALA A 289 -7.06 -26.23 -24.67
N SER A 290 -6.96 -25.30 -23.71
CA SER A 290 -5.66 -24.74 -23.26
C SER A 290 -4.82 -25.78 -22.53
N ARG A 291 -3.54 -25.89 -22.91
CA ARG A 291 -2.52 -26.66 -22.18
C ARG A 291 -1.85 -25.85 -21.09
N PHE A 292 -2.02 -24.52 -21.09
CA PHE A 292 -1.52 -23.61 -20.05
C PHE A 292 -2.41 -23.62 -18.80
N ALA A 293 -3.72 -23.74 -18.96
CA ALA A 293 -4.69 -23.73 -17.86
C ALA A 293 -4.42 -24.79 -16.76
N PRO A 294 -4.03 -26.05 -17.05
CA PRO A 294 -3.72 -27.05 -16.03
C PRO A 294 -2.58 -26.65 -15.08
N ILE A 295 -1.61 -25.86 -15.54
CA ILE A 295 -0.49 -25.38 -14.72
C ILE A 295 -1.02 -24.49 -13.59
N LEU A 296 -1.84 -23.50 -13.94
CA LEU A 296 -2.47 -22.61 -12.97
C LEU A 296 -3.59 -23.29 -12.15
N SER A 297 -4.12 -24.41 -12.65
CA SER A 297 -5.13 -25.21 -11.94
C SER A 297 -4.51 -26.19 -10.93
N SER A 298 -3.19 -26.20 -10.77
CA SER A 298 -2.52 -27.09 -9.81
C SER A 298 -2.91 -26.74 -8.36
N LYS A 299 -2.94 -27.75 -7.48
CA LYS A 299 -3.42 -27.63 -6.11
C LYS A 299 -2.79 -26.48 -5.31
N PRO A 300 -1.47 -26.23 -5.36
CA PRO A 300 -0.87 -25.12 -4.62
C PRO A 300 -1.39 -23.75 -5.06
N PHE A 301 -1.46 -23.51 -6.37
CA PHE A 301 -1.96 -22.25 -6.91
C PHE A 301 -3.44 -22.02 -6.56
N VAL A 302 -4.28 -23.03 -6.73
CA VAL A 302 -5.70 -22.96 -6.39
C VAL A 302 -5.89 -22.70 -4.89
N TRP A 303 -5.12 -23.38 -4.04
CA TRP A 303 -5.18 -23.21 -2.59
C TRP A 303 -4.86 -21.78 -2.15
N ILE A 304 -3.81 -21.18 -2.73
CA ILE A 304 -3.46 -19.77 -2.48
C ILE A 304 -4.52 -18.83 -3.06
N GLY A 305 -4.99 -19.10 -4.28
CA GLY A 305 -5.97 -18.27 -4.96
C GLY A 305 -7.32 -18.18 -4.27
N GLU A 306 -7.81 -19.29 -3.70
CA GLU A 306 -9.02 -19.31 -2.87
C GLU A 306 -8.91 -18.42 -1.65
N ARG A 307 -7.69 -18.26 -1.10
CA ARG A 307 -7.36 -17.43 0.07
C ARG A 307 -6.90 -16.02 -0.28
N SER A 308 -6.74 -15.72 -1.56
CA SER A 308 -6.10 -14.48 -2.04
C SER A 308 -6.72 -13.21 -1.47
N TYR A 309 -8.04 -13.19 -1.26
CA TYR A 309 -8.72 -12.05 -0.64
C TYR A 309 -8.31 -11.87 0.83
N ALA A 310 -8.35 -12.92 1.62
CA ALA A 310 -7.93 -12.88 3.02
C ALA A 310 -6.42 -12.59 3.15
N ILE A 311 -5.59 -13.20 2.28
CA ILE A 311 -4.14 -12.91 2.22
C ILE A 311 -3.91 -11.43 1.92
N TYR A 312 -4.62 -10.85 0.95
CA TYR A 312 -4.54 -9.43 0.60
C TYR A 312 -4.96 -8.53 1.76
N LEU A 313 -6.00 -8.88 2.51
CA LEU A 313 -6.41 -8.10 3.69
C LEU A 313 -5.35 -8.09 4.79
N TRP A 314 -4.75 -9.24 5.08
CA TRP A 314 -3.86 -9.38 6.22
C TRP A 314 -2.41 -8.97 5.97
N HIS A 315 -1.89 -9.13 4.71
CA HIS A 315 -0.46 -8.93 4.45
C HIS A 315 0.03 -7.54 4.82
N TRP A 316 -0.70 -6.50 4.42
CA TRP A 316 -0.29 -5.12 4.66
C TRP A 316 -0.27 -4.80 6.15
N VAL A 317 -1.36 -5.12 6.87
CA VAL A 317 -1.45 -4.88 8.31
C VAL A 317 -0.30 -5.59 9.04
N VAL A 318 -0.10 -6.88 8.79
CA VAL A 318 0.98 -7.66 9.39
C VAL A 318 2.33 -7.01 9.08
N PHE A 319 2.59 -6.65 7.83
CA PHE A 319 3.86 -6.06 7.44
C PHE A 319 4.10 -4.69 8.09
N GLN A 320 3.06 -3.90 8.29
CA GLN A 320 3.19 -2.60 8.93
C GLN A 320 3.32 -2.66 10.46
N VAL A 321 2.85 -3.72 11.12
CA VAL A 321 3.01 -3.88 12.59
C VAL A 321 4.20 -4.77 12.98
N THR A 322 4.94 -5.30 12.00
CA THR A 322 6.10 -6.16 12.20
C THR A 322 7.29 -5.70 11.35
N ARG A 323 7.57 -4.39 11.32
CA ARG A 323 8.66 -3.83 10.51
C ARG A 323 10.00 -4.35 11.03
N PRO A 324 10.89 -4.89 10.15
CA PRO A 324 12.24 -5.24 10.54
C PRO A 324 12.99 -4.01 11.10
N ASP A 325 13.87 -4.23 12.04
CA ASP A 325 14.71 -3.24 12.71
C ASP A 325 13.96 -2.18 13.55
N PHE A 326 12.60 -2.15 13.51
CA PHE A 326 11.78 -1.20 14.27
C PHE A 326 10.81 -1.88 15.25
N ASP A 327 10.06 -2.85 14.77
CA ASP A 327 9.05 -3.54 15.57
C ASP A 327 9.56 -4.94 16.01
N LEU A 328 10.42 -5.56 15.19
CA LEU A 328 11.01 -6.87 15.44
C LEU A 328 12.50 -6.89 15.10
N GLU A 329 13.29 -7.47 15.98
CA GLU A 329 14.71 -7.75 15.77
C GLU A 329 14.91 -9.19 15.29
N GLY A 330 15.91 -9.42 14.45
CA GLY A 330 16.28 -10.75 13.98
C GLY A 330 16.85 -10.78 12.58
N SER A 331 17.20 -11.97 12.10
CA SER A 331 17.68 -12.10 10.73
C SER A 331 16.56 -11.80 9.73
N GLN A 332 16.88 -11.06 8.68
CA GLN A 332 15.93 -10.64 7.66
C GLN A 332 15.11 -11.79 7.08
N TRP A 333 15.75 -12.93 6.80
CA TRP A 333 15.07 -14.12 6.25
C TRP A 333 14.11 -14.76 7.25
N ALA A 334 14.49 -14.83 8.53
CA ALA A 334 13.61 -15.34 9.59
C ALA A 334 12.38 -14.44 9.76
N LEU A 335 12.56 -13.12 9.72
CA LEU A 335 11.47 -12.14 9.78
C LEU A 335 10.55 -12.25 8.56
N TYR A 336 11.09 -12.41 7.36
CA TYR A 336 10.27 -12.63 6.15
C TYR A 336 9.44 -13.91 6.27
N ALA A 337 10.05 -15.01 6.68
CA ALA A 337 9.35 -16.29 6.87
C ALA A 337 8.24 -16.16 7.94
N LEU A 338 8.53 -15.53 9.08
CA LEU A 338 7.57 -15.28 10.15
C LEU A 338 6.38 -14.45 9.66
N ARG A 339 6.63 -13.34 8.97
CA ARG A 339 5.60 -12.43 8.43
C ARG A 339 4.69 -13.17 7.45
N VAL A 340 5.27 -13.93 6.52
CA VAL A 340 4.49 -14.74 5.56
C VAL A 340 3.67 -15.80 6.29
N LEU A 341 4.25 -16.51 7.26
CA LEU A 341 3.54 -17.52 8.05
C LEU A 341 2.33 -16.93 8.78
N ILE A 342 2.51 -15.77 9.45
CA ILE A 342 1.43 -15.06 10.15
C ILE A 342 0.32 -14.68 9.16
N VAL A 343 0.66 -14.12 7.99
CA VAL A 343 -0.31 -13.74 6.96
C VAL A 343 -1.12 -14.94 6.50
N PHE A 344 -0.47 -16.06 6.17
CA PHE A 344 -1.18 -17.26 5.71
C PHE A 344 -2.03 -17.89 6.81
N ALA A 345 -1.56 -17.91 8.06
CA ALA A 345 -2.32 -18.39 9.20
C ALA A 345 -3.59 -17.55 9.43
N LEU A 346 -3.46 -16.21 9.48
CA LEU A 346 -4.59 -15.31 9.65
C LEU A 346 -5.57 -15.38 8.46
N ALA A 347 -5.05 -15.51 7.24
CA ALA A 347 -5.88 -15.67 6.05
C ALA A 347 -6.69 -16.99 6.08
N ASP A 348 -6.09 -18.11 6.49
CA ASP A 348 -6.79 -19.40 6.60
C ASP A 348 -7.84 -19.37 7.72
N ILE A 349 -7.50 -18.78 8.87
CA ILE A 349 -8.44 -18.54 9.98
C ILE A 349 -9.61 -17.69 9.51
N SER A 350 -9.35 -16.55 8.87
CA SER A 350 -10.37 -15.64 8.34
C SER A 350 -11.28 -16.34 7.32
N LEU A 351 -10.70 -17.11 6.40
CA LEU A 351 -11.46 -17.86 5.41
C LEU A 351 -12.38 -18.90 6.07
N ARG A 352 -11.84 -19.72 6.98
CA ARG A 352 -12.59 -20.86 7.55
C ARG A 352 -13.61 -20.44 8.61
N LEU A 353 -13.27 -19.48 9.47
CA LEU A 353 -14.12 -19.09 10.59
C LEU A 353 -15.10 -17.97 10.27
N VAL A 354 -14.80 -17.13 9.27
CA VAL A 354 -15.61 -15.95 8.97
C VAL A 354 -16.20 -16.03 7.56
N GLU A 355 -15.37 -16.16 6.52
CA GLU A 355 -15.83 -16.04 5.13
C GLU A 355 -16.71 -17.22 4.72
N LEU A 356 -16.25 -18.46 4.89
CA LEU A 356 -16.98 -19.66 4.48
C LEU A 356 -18.33 -19.80 5.19
N PRO A 357 -18.45 -19.65 6.52
CA PRO A 357 -19.73 -19.77 7.21
C PRO A 357 -20.78 -18.76 6.71
N VAL A 358 -20.36 -17.53 6.41
CA VAL A 358 -21.28 -16.50 5.87
C VAL A 358 -21.64 -16.80 4.42
N ARG A 359 -20.68 -17.19 3.57
CA ARG A 359 -20.91 -17.49 2.14
C ARG A 359 -21.74 -18.72 1.91
N THR A 360 -21.57 -19.76 2.71
CA THR A 360 -22.33 -21.01 2.60
C THR A 360 -23.74 -20.91 3.18
N GLY A 361 -24.08 -19.76 3.79
CA GLY A 361 -25.40 -19.54 4.39
C GLY A 361 -25.60 -20.26 5.72
N LEU A 362 -24.53 -20.70 6.39
CA LEU A 362 -24.59 -21.34 7.71
C LEU A 362 -25.30 -20.43 8.73
N ILE A 363 -25.01 -19.14 8.68
CA ILE A 363 -25.65 -18.13 9.53
C ILE A 363 -27.14 -18.02 9.21
N ASP A 364 -27.52 -17.96 7.93
CA ASP A 364 -28.93 -17.95 7.51
C ASP A 364 -29.67 -19.20 7.93
N TYR A 365 -29.02 -20.37 7.79
CA TYR A 365 -29.58 -21.64 8.24
C TYR A 365 -29.81 -21.66 9.75
N TRP A 366 -28.87 -21.15 10.53
CA TRP A 366 -28.99 -21.03 11.98
C TRP A 366 -30.17 -20.14 12.39
N PHE A 367 -30.32 -18.95 11.74
CA PHE A 367 -31.44 -18.04 11.99
C PHE A 367 -32.78 -18.64 11.53
N LYS A 368 -32.83 -19.30 10.38
CA LYS A 368 -34.03 -20.01 9.90
C LYS A 368 -34.42 -21.16 10.84
N GLY A 369 -33.44 -21.89 11.34
CA GLY A 369 -33.64 -22.97 12.32
C GLY A 369 -34.14 -22.47 13.69
N MET A 370 -33.92 -21.20 14.00
CA MET A 370 -34.34 -20.61 15.28
C MET A 370 -35.84 -20.65 15.48
N LYS A 371 -36.65 -20.48 14.43
CA LYS A 371 -38.12 -20.52 14.49
C LYS A 371 -38.70 -21.87 14.96
N TYR A 372 -37.95 -22.94 14.82
CA TYR A 372 -38.36 -24.29 15.27
C TYR A 372 -37.98 -24.59 16.73
N ARG A 373 -37.31 -23.64 17.43
CA ARG A 373 -36.90 -23.78 18.82
C ARG A 373 -37.96 -23.19 19.74
N THR A 374 -38.01 -23.60 20.99
CA THR A 374 -38.92 -23.02 21.98
C THR A 374 -38.61 -21.56 22.22
N LYS A 375 -39.63 -20.74 22.56
CA LYS A 375 -39.47 -19.28 22.81
C LYS A 375 -38.35 -18.99 23.82
N ARG A 376 -38.21 -19.82 24.87
CA ARG A 376 -37.16 -19.66 25.87
C ARG A 376 -35.76 -19.88 25.28
N VAL A 377 -35.58 -20.85 24.42
CA VAL A 377 -34.30 -21.10 23.71
C VAL A 377 -34.00 -19.99 22.72
N GLN A 378 -35.01 -19.55 21.94
CA GLN A 378 -34.85 -18.40 21.03
C GLN A 378 -34.36 -17.15 21.76
N LEU A 379 -35.01 -16.81 22.90
CA LEU A 379 -34.66 -15.64 23.70
C LEU A 379 -33.23 -15.75 24.24
N ARG A 380 -32.87 -16.89 24.84
CA ARG A 380 -31.50 -17.12 25.35
C ARG A 380 -30.44 -16.99 24.26
N GLN A 381 -30.67 -17.54 23.08
CA GLN A 381 -29.72 -17.48 21.97
C GLN A 381 -29.62 -16.07 21.38
N LYS A 382 -30.72 -15.36 21.20
CA LYS A 382 -30.70 -13.94 20.78
C LYS A 382 -29.97 -13.10 21.81
N ALA A 383 -30.29 -13.25 23.08
CA ALA A 383 -29.62 -12.52 24.16
C ALA A 383 -28.11 -12.85 24.18
N GLY A 384 -27.74 -14.12 24.04
CA GLY A 384 -26.34 -14.53 23.96
C GLY A 384 -25.58 -13.88 22.81
N VAL A 385 -26.17 -13.86 21.59
CA VAL A 385 -25.56 -13.17 20.45
C VAL A 385 -25.43 -11.67 20.71
N VAL A 386 -26.47 -11.03 21.24
CA VAL A 386 -26.43 -9.59 21.57
C VAL A 386 -25.35 -9.31 22.61
N LEU A 387 -25.25 -10.10 23.67
CA LEU A 387 -24.22 -9.95 24.70
C LEU A 387 -22.81 -10.11 24.14
N ILE A 388 -22.58 -11.09 23.28
CA ILE A 388 -21.28 -11.31 22.61
C ILE A 388 -20.93 -10.08 21.74
N VAL A 389 -21.88 -9.61 20.94
CA VAL A 389 -21.67 -8.41 20.09
C VAL A 389 -21.35 -7.19 20.94
N LEU A 390 -22.12 -6.96 22.01
CA LEU A 390 -21.89 -5.82 22.93
C LEU A 390 -20.53 -5.97 23.64
N ALA A 391 -20.13 -7.16 24.05
CA ALA A 391 -18.84 -7.40 24.67
C ALA A 391 -17.68 -7.13 23.67
N ILE A 392 -17.80 -7.56 22.41
CA ILE A 392 -16.83 -7.26 21.37
C ILE A 392 -16.75 -5.74 21.14
N ILE A 393 -17.86 -5.06 20.97
CA ILE A 393 -17.89 -3.61 20.74
C ILE A 393 -17.31 -2.89 21.96
N GLY A 394 -17.74 -3.22 23.17
CA GLY A 394 -17.28 -2.58 24.40
C GLY A 394 -15.77 -2.78 24.63
N SER A 395 -15.28 -4.01 24.50
CA SER A 395 -13.84 -4.29 24.66
C SER A 395 -13.00 -3.60 23.58
N THR A 396 -13.44 -3.63 22.33
CA THR A 396 -12.74 -2.96 21.23
C THR A 396 -12.73 -1.44 21.42
N ALA A 397 -13.86 -0.84 21.86
CA ALA A 397 -13.94 0.58 22.14
C ALA A 397 -13.03 0.99 23.32
N THR A 398 -12.98 0.19 24.38
CA THR A 398 -12.11 0.45 25.55
C THR A 398 -10.63 0.40 25.13
N VAL A 399 -10.23 -0.61 24.37
CA VAL A 399 -8.86 -0.71 23.87
C VAL A 399 -8.52 0.48 22.97
N ALA A 400 -9.45 0.86 22.09
CA ALA A 400 -9.27 1.98 21.17
C ALA A 400 -9.12 3.32 21.90
N THR A 401 -9.97 3.61 22.88
CA THR A 401 -9.91 4.88 23.65
C THR A 401 -8.62 4.99 24.46
N ASN A 402 -8.21 3.92 25.13
CA ASN A 402 -6.96 3.88 25.87
C ASN A 402 -5.74 4.05 24.95
N ALA A 403 -5.76 3.41 23.78
CA ALA A 403 -4.69 3.55 22.81
C ALA A 403 -4.59 4.95 22.20
N ILE A 404 -5.73 5.59 21.90
CA ILE A 404 -5.77 6.97 21.43
C ILE A 404 -5.12 7.90 22.47
N ALA A 405 -5.52 7.79 23.75
CA ALA A 405 -4.97 8.62 24.81
C ALA A 405 -3.44 8.46 24.92
N LYS A 406 -2.95 7.22 24.88
CA LYS A 406 -1.51 6.93 24.92
C LYS A 406 -0.77 7.43 23.67
N GLY A 407 -1.35 7.26 22.49
CA GLY A 407 -0.76 7.72 21.22
C GLY A 407 -0.72 9.26 21.15
N ASP A 408 -1.76 9.94 21.59
CA ASP A 408 -1.80 11.40 21.64
C ASP A 408 -0.74 11.96 22.61
N GLU A 409 -0.54 11.31 23.77
CA GLU A 409 0.53 11.68 24.71
C GLU A 409 1.92 11.52 24.08
N GLN A 410 2.19 10.41 23.41
CA GLN A 410 3.45 10.18 22.70
C GLN A 410 3.70 11.23 21.61
N LEU A 411 2.67 11.55 20.83
CA LEU A 411 2.74 12.58 19.78
C LEU A 411 2.95 13.97 20.37
N ALA A 412 2.27 14.30 21.48
CA ALA A 412 2.43 15.60 22.17
C ALA A 412 3.85 15.77 22.71
N GLN A 413 4.43 14.71 23.28
CA GLN A 413 5.84 14.71 23.74
C GLN A 413 6.80 14.95 22.57
N LEU A 414 6.59 14.25 21.44
CA LEU A 414 7.40 14.42 20.24
C LEU A 414 7.25 15.84 19.67
N LYS A 415 6.03 16.36 19.54
CA LYS A 415 5.78 17.75 19.08
C LYS A 415 6.46 18.78 19.99
N LYS A 416 6.43 18.58 21.32
CA LYS A 416 7.12 19.46 22.25
C LYS A 416 8.64 19.47 22.05
N GLN A 417 9.23 18.33 21.77
CA GLN A 417 10.65 18.22 21.44
C GLN A 417 11.03 18.92 20.12
N LEU A 418 10.09 18.94 19.17
CA LEU A 418 10.30 19.49 17.82
C LEU A 418 9.78 20.92 17.65
N GLN A 419 9.25 21.58 18.71
CA GLN A 419 8.83 22.97 18.58
C GLN A 419 10.01 23.84 18.15
N PRO A 420 9.87 24.62 17.07
CA PRO A 420 10.89 25.59 16.68
C PRO A 420 11.00 26.62 17.80
N THR A 421 12.04 26.55 18.57
CA THR A 421 12.43 27.70 19.39
C THR A 421 13.13 28.64 18.41
N THR A 422 12.57 29.81 18.18
CA THR A 422 13.30 30.91 17.57
C THR A 422 14.36 31.34 18.58
N THR A 423 15.43 30.60 18.68
CA THR A 423 16.61 31.07 19.38
C THR A 423 17.46 31.80 18.35
N THR A 424 17.38 33.12 18.40
CA THR A 424 18.51 33.96 18.00
C THR A 424 19.76 33.33 18.63
N PRO A 425 20.87 33.19 17.88
CA PRO A 425 22.11 32.63 18.43
C PRO A 425 22.44 33.31 19.76
N SER A 426 22.66 32.52 20.80
CA SER A 426 22.89 33.05 22.14
C SER A 426 24.29 33.68 22.31
N VAL A 427 25.13 33.62 21.27
CA VAL A 427 26.45 34.27 21.23
C VAL A 427 26.61 34.94 19.88
N PRO A 428 27.03 36.22 19.79
CA PRO A 428 27.53 36.81 18.55
C PRO A 428 28.66 35.93 18.04
N ALA A 429 28.55 35.40 16.83
CA ALA A 429 29.62 34.64 16.22
C ALA A 429 30.87 35.51 16.20
N ASP A 430 31.98 35.03 16.83
CA ASP A 430 33.29 35.64 16.65
C ASP A 430 33.61 35.52 15.15
N VAL A 431 34.09 36.62 14.57
CA VAL A 431 34.43 36.65 13.13
C VAL A 431 35.49 35.60 12.79
N ASN A 432 36.23 35.12 13.79
CA ASN A 432 37.28 34.10 13.66
C ASN A 432 36.79 32.66 13.97
N ASP A 433 35.62 32.49 14.62
CA ASP A 433 34.99 31.19 14.84
C ASP A 433 33.46 31.31 14.64
N PRO A 434 32.97 31.11 13.44
CA PRO A 434 31.53 31.25 13.12
C PRO A 434 30.67 30.16 13.80
N GLY A 435 31.25 29.19 14.49
CA GLY A 435 30.54 28.04 15.05
C GLY A 435 30.07 27.06 13.99
N LEU A 436 29.22 26.13 14.37
CA LEU A 436 28.66 25.16 13.43
C LEU A 436 27.56 25.75 12.56
N TRP A 437 27.61 25.47 11.27
CA TRP A 437 26.48 25.65 10.37
C TRP A 437 25.70 24.32 10.24
N VAL A 438 24.54 24.26 10.87
CA VAL A 438 23.74 23.04 10.95
C VAL A 438 22.49 23.17 10.07
N THR A 439 22.30 22.25 9.13
CA THR A 439 21.17 22.30 8.23
C THR A 439 20.59 20.91 7.95
N GLY A 440 19.26 20.84 7.76
CA GLY A 440 18.57 19.57 7.54
C GLY A 440 17.08 19.68 7.81
N ASP A 441 16.51 18.57 8.24
CA ASP A 441 15.07 18.44 8.51
C ASP A 441 14.73 18.37 10.03
N SER A 442 13.63 17.69 10.37
CA SER A 442 13.15 17.54 11.74
C SER A 442 14.08 16.75 12.65
N VAL A 443 14.94 15.88 12.11
CA VAL A 443 15.92 15.13 12.93
C VAL A 443 16.94 16.10 13.48
N ILE A 444 17.44 17.03 12.67
CA ILE A 444 18.32 18.11 13.09
C ILE A 444 17.64 19.00 14.16
N LEU A 445 16.36 19.35 13.97
CA LEU A 445 15.63 20.10 15.00
C LEU A 445 15.57 19.33 16.34
N GLY A 446 15.43 18.03 16.29
CA GLY A 446 15.36 17.18 17.49
C GLY A 446 16.65 17.13 18.29
N ILE A 447 17.81 17.24 17.64
CA ILE A 447 19.12 17.15 18.28
C ILE A 447 19.73 18.49 18.67
N ARG A 448 19.15 19.62 18.26
CA ARG A 448 19.77 20.96 18.34
C ARG A 448 20.31 21.35 19.71
N PHE A 449 19.55 21.10 20.77
CA PHE A 449 19.95 21.46 22.12
C PHE A 449 21.11 20.62 22.66
N GLU A 450 21.10 19.32 22.37
CA GLU A 450 22.17 18.43 22.75
C GLU A 450 23.46 18.76 21.96
N LEU A 451 23.33 19.06 20.67
CA LEU A 451 24.46 19.45 19.83
C LEU A 451 25.04 20.81 20.28
N ASP A 452 24.21 21.82 20.51
CA ASP A 452 24.62 23.16 20.95
C ASP A 452 25.29 23.14 22.33
N SER A 453 24.89 22.21 23.20
CA SER A 453 25.52 22.02 24.51
C SER A 453 26.96 21.49 24.45
N ARG A 454 27.33 20.88 23.30
CA ARG A 454 28.68 20.30 23.10
C ARG A 454 29.57 21.11 22.18
N GLN A 455 28.96 21.71 21.14
CA GLN A 455 29.63 22.53 20.14
C GLN A 455 28.75 23.73 19.79
N PRO A 456 29.24 24.96 19.94
CA PRO A 456 28.46 26.15 19.67
C PRO A 456 27.91 26.14 18.22
N ILE A 457 26.61 26.36 18.07
CA ILE A 457 25.96 26.47 16.78
C ILE A 457 25.88 27.94 16.38
N GLY A 458 26.58 28.32 15.32
CA GLY A 458 26.52 29.68 14.75
C GLY A 458 25.24 29.93 13.95
N LEU A 459 24.82 28.94 13.17
CA LEU A 459 23.55 28.98 12.43
C LEU A 459 22.91 27.59 12.39
N ILE A 460 21.64 27.52 12.76
CA ILE A 460 20.82 26.35 12.51
C ILE A 460 19.66 26.71 11.59
N ASN A 461 19.59 26.07 10.43
CA ASN A 461 18.50 26.20 9.49
C ASN A 461 17.90 24.83 9.20
N ALA A 462 17.01 24.40 10.06
CA ALA A 462 16.34 23.11 9.97
C ALA A 462 14.83 23.32 10.04
N ARG A 463 14.07 22.54 9.24
CA ARG A 463 12.61 22.64 9.18
C ARG A 463 12.00 21.27 9.08
N VAL A 464 10.90 21.08 9.82
CA VAL A 464 10.07 19.90 9.70
C VAL A 464 9.61 19.69 8.25
N GLY A 465 9.88 18.52 7.68
CA GLY A 465 9.44 18.14 6.33
C GLY A 465 10.25 18.69 5.18
N ARG A 466 11.44 19.28 5.43
CA ARG A 466 12.28 19.82 4.37
C ARG A 466 12.65 18.77 3.33
N GLN A 467 12.44 19.11 2.07
CA GLN A 467 12.86 18.32 0.91
C GLN A 467 14.25 18.75 0.42
N ALA A 468 14.91 17.89 -0.37
CA ALA A 468 16.24 18.20 -0.91
C ALA A 468 16.27 19.46 -1.80
N THR A 469 15.20 19.71 -2.57
CA THR A 469 15.06 20.92 -3.39
C THR A 469 15.04 22.19 -2.56
N GLU A 470 14.29 22.20 -1.45
CA GLU A 470 14.24 23.32 -0.52
C GLU A 470 15.55 23.49 0.25
N LEU A 471 16.23 22.37 0.56
CA LEU A 471 17.52 22.40 1.22
C LEU A 471 18.58 23.06 0.34
N LEU A 472 18.55 22.83 -0.97
CA LEU A 472 19.42 23.47 -1.95
C LEU A 472 19.29 25.01 -1.93
N GLU A 473 18.04 25.50 -1.91
CA GLU A 473 17.76 26.94 -1.81
C GLU A 473 18.27 27.53 -0.50
N VAL A 474 18.01 26.85 0.62
CA VAL A 474 18.46 27.29 1.96
C VAL A 474 19.98 27.36 2.05
N ILE A 475 20.68 26.31 1.63
CA ILE A 475 22.16 26.29 1.66
C ILE A 475 22.74 27.41 0.78
N THR A 476 22.12 27.68 -0.37
CA THR A 476 22.54 28.77 -1.25
C THR A 476 22.41 30.11 -0.55
N ASN A 477 21.30 30.35 0.15
CA ASN A 477 21.03 31.61 0.83
C ASN A 477 21.91 31.78 2.09
N ASP A 478 22.14 30.71 2.85
CA ASP A 478 22.86 30.74 4.12
C ASP A 478 24.39 30.82 3.92
N LYS A 479 24.92 30.34 2.78
CA LYS A 479 26.36 30.26 2.49
C LYS A 479 27.08 31.63 2.69
N ALA A 480 26.46 32.73 2.30
CA ALA A 480 27.05 34.06 2.40
C ALA A 480 27.34 34.46 3.87
N ASN A 481 26.52 33.98 4.81
CA ASN A 481 26.64 34.31 6.24
C ASN A 481 27.50 33.30 7.01
N MET A 482 27.77 32.13 6.41
CA MET A 482 28.46 31.01 7.06
C MET A 482 29.71 30.56 6.28
N SER A 483 30.33 31.49 5.58
CA SER A 483 31.64 31.25 4.95
C SER A 483 32.67 30.85 6.03
N MET A 484 33.45 29.80 5.76
CA MET A 484 34.46 29.25 6.68
C MET A 484 33.91 28.52 7.92
N ALA A 485 32.62 28.21 7.96
CA ALA A 485 32.06 27.39 9.04
C ALA A 485 32.22 25.87 8.78
N THR A 486 32.30 25.08 9.85
CA THR A 486 32.09 23.63 9.74
C THR A 486 30.59 23.38 9.51
N ILE A 487 30.24 22.72 8.40
CA ILE A 487 28.85 22.41 8.11
C ILE A 487 28.47 20.99 8.56
N VAL A 488 27.31 20.86 9.25
CA VAL A 488 26.67 19.59 9.58
C VAL A 488 25.38 19.50 8.77
N LEU A 489 25.31 18.51 7.88
CA LEU A 489 24.23 18.36 6.90
C LEU A 489 23.56 17.00 7.06
N ASN A 490 22.22 16.98 7.20
CA ASN A 490 21.42 15.76 7.14
C ASN A 490 20.54 15.77 5.88
N LEU A 491 20.60 14.67 5.13
CA LEU A 491 19.92 14.50 3.84
C LEU A 491 19.10 13.20 3.77
N GLY A 492 18.06 13.18 2.95
CA GLY A 492 17.45 11.95 2.44
C GLY A 492 16.35 11.33 3.31
N ASN A 493 15.95 11.94 4.42
CA ASN A 493 14.90 11.39 5.27
C ASN A 493 13.51 11.49 4.63
N LYS A 494 13.26 12.50 3.80
CA LYS A 494 11.90 12.83 3.33
C LYS A 494 11.52 12.17 2.01
N ASN A 495 12.43 12.10 1.06
CA ASN A 495 12.17 11.62 -0.30
C ASN A 495 13.40 10.94 -0.92
N LYS A 496 13.19 10.27 -2.04
CA LYS A 496 14.30 9.78 -2.86
C LYS A 496 15.10 10.97 -3.39
N LEU A 497 16.41 10.91 -3.23
CA LEU A 497 17.36 11.90 -3.76
C LEU A 497 17.64 11.60 -5.22
N THR A 498 17.83 12.67 -6.02
CA THR A 498 18.42 12.54 -7.36
C THR A 498 19.89 12.89 -7.32
N GLU A 499 20.64 12.35 -8.27
CA GLU A 499 22.08 12.62 -8.40
C GLU A 499 22.35 14.12 -8.57
N GLU A 500 21.53 14.81 -9.40
CA GLU A 500 21.66 16.25 -9.63
C GLU A 500 21.45 17.07 -8.33
N GLN A 501 20.51 16.66 -7.49
CA GLN A 501 20.26 17.34 -6.21
C GLN A 501 21.45 17.23 -5.27
N VAL A 502 22.00 16.03 -5.12
CA VAL A 502 23.14 15.78 -4.24
C VAL A 502 24.39 16.46 -4.78
N ALA A 503 24.66 16.34 -6.07
CA ALA A 503 25.77 17.04 -6.72
C ALA A 503 25.71 18.56 -6.51
N ALA A 504 24.54 19.16 -6.73
CA ALA A 504 24.36 20.62 -6.56
C ALA A 504 24.58 21.06 -5.11
N ILE A 505 24.11 20.28 -4.11
CA ILE A 505 24.33 20.57 -2.70
C ILE A 505 25.83 20.55 -2.37
N PHE A 506 26.53 19.48 -2.73
CA PHE A 506 27.95 19.36 -2.44
C PHE A 506 28.79 20.40 -3.19
N GLU A 507 28.43 20.76 -4.42
CA GLU A 507 29.10 21.82 -5.19
C GLU A 507 29.01 23.19 -4.50
N ILE A 508 27.89 23.49 -3.84
CA ILE A 508 27.71 24.76 -3.11
C ILE A 508 28.60 24.79 -1.86
N ILE A 509 28.70 23.68 -1.14
CA ILE A 509 29.39 23.65 0.18
C ILE A 509 30.85 23.20 0.10
N LYS A 510 31.39 22.87 -1.08
CA LYS A 510 32.73 22.30 -1.27
C LYS A 510 33.87 23.13 -0.68
N ASP A 511 33.68 24.46 -0.60
CA ASP A 511 34.69 25.39 -0.11
C ASP A 511 34.68 25.55 1.43
N GLN A 512 33.76 24.83 2.14
CA GLN A 512 33.74 24.86 3.59
C GLN A 512 34.94 24.09 4.17
N PRO A 513 35.54 24.57 5.26
CA PRO A 513 36.74 23.97 5.84
C PRO A 513 36.51 22.53 6.35
N ARG A 514 35.30 22.23 6.73
CA ARG A 514 34.88 20.87 7.12
C ARG A 514 33.42 20.63 6.78
N ILE A 515 33.14 19.49 6.15
CA ILE A 515 31.80 19.05 5.79
C ILE A 515 31.54 17.73 6.53
N VAL A 516 30.52 17.71 7.37
CA VAL A 516 30.02 16.49 8.04
C VAL A 516 28.63 16.21 7.49
N VAL A 517 28.47 15.09 6.82
CA VAL A 517 27.15 14.67 6.29
C VAL A 517 26.65 13.43 7.02
N VAL A 518 25.39 13.46 7.43
CA VAL A 518 24.75 12.35 8.11
C VAL A 518 23.75 11.70 7.17
N ASN A 519 23.87 10.38 6.98
CA ASN A 519 22.93 9.62 6.16
C ASN A 519 21.63 9.31 6.90
N THR A 520 20.72 8.63 6.24
CA THR A 520 19.36 8.39 6.76
C THR A 520 19.13 6.96 7.24
N ALA A 521 18.41 6.82 8.37
CA ALA A 521 17.95 5.53 8.91
C ALA A 521 16.42 5.33 8.78
N VAL A 522 15.75 6.10 7.92
CA VAL A 522 14.29 6.04 7.77
C VAL A 522 13.81 4.67 7.25
N PRO A 523 12.65 4.17 7.73
CA PRO A 523 12.07 2.90 7.27
C PRO A 523 11.38 3.04 5.91
N ARG A 524 12.13 3.42 4.89
CA ARG A 524 11.61 3.70 3.54
C ARG A 524 12.42 2.98 2.47
N ALA A 525 11.76 2.67 1.35
CA ALA A 525 12.37 1.93 0.24
C ALA A 525 13.58 2.66 -0.38
N TRP A 526 13.62 3.99 -0.30
CA TRP A 526 14.72 4.80 -0.85
C TRP A 526 15.94 4.94 0.08
N ARG A 527 15.89 4.45 1.33
CA ARG A 527 16.97 4.60 2.33
C ARG A 527 18.33 4.19 1.76
N ASP A 528 18.41 2.96 1.25
CA ASP A 528 19.68 2.40 0.80
C ASP A 528 20.21 3.10 -0.45
N ASP A 529 19.32 3.48 -1.38
CA ASP A 529 19.68 4.24 -2.58
C ASP A 529 20.20 5.64 -2.20
N ASN A 530 19.51 6.34 -1.28
CA ASN A 530 19.94 7.63 -0.77
C ASN A 530 21.28 7.53 -0.06
N ASN A 531 21.47 6.53 0.79
CA ASN A 531 22.71 6.35 1.56
C ASN A 531 23.89 6.02 0.65
N ALA A 532 23.69 5.22 -0.40
CA ALA A 532 24.73 4.96 -1.39
C ALA A 532 25.14 6.25 -2.13
N LEU A 533 24.16 7.07 -2.52
CA LEU A 533 24.43 8.34 -3.20
C LEU A 533 25.13 9.35 -2.28
N ILE A 534 24.68 9.48 -1.02
CA ILE A 534 25.33 10.34 -0.02
C ILE A 534 26.77 9.90 0.22
N ALA A 535 27.03 8.61 0.37
CA ALA A 535 28.38 8.09 0.58
C ALA A 535 29.31 8.33 -0.61
N GLN A 536 28.79 8.18 -1.84
CA GLN A 536 29.53 8.46 -3.08
C GLN A 536 29.99 9.94 -3.10
N TYR A 537 29.08 10.88 -2.87
CA TYR A 537 29.39 12.30 -2.92
C TYR A 537 30.20 12.77 -1.73
N ALA A 538 29.99 12.20 -0.52
CA ALA A 538 30.86 12.47 0.62
C ALA A 538 32.31 12.08 0.30
N SER A 539 32.54 10.92 -0.30
CA SER A 539 33.89 10.49 -0.73
C SER A 539 34.47 11.40 -1.81
N LEU A 540 33.67 11.80 -2.81
CA LEU A 540 34.10 12.65 -3.93
C LEU A 540 34.58 14.03 -3.47
N TYR A 541 33.89 14.61 -2.48
CA TYR A 541 34.18 15.96 -1.96
C TYR A 541 34.99 15.97 -0.65
N GLY A 542 35.48 14.80 -0.18
CA GLY A 542 36.27 14.69 1.03
C GLY A 542 35.50 15.03 2.33
N ALA A 543 34.15 14.84 2.30
CA ALA A 543 33.31 15.07 3.45
C ALA A 543 33.34 13.89 4.42
N TYR A 544 33.17 14.18 5.70
CA TYR A 544 33.09 13.16 6.76
C TYR A 544 31.67 12.60 6.81
N LEU A 545 31.53 11.30 6.53
CA LEU A 545 30.25 10.61 6.59
C LEU A 545 29.98 10.06 7.99
N VAL A 546 28.90 10.48 8.61
CA VAL A 546 28.30 9.81 9.76
C VAL A 546 27.30 8.78 9.24
N ASP A 547 27.67 7.51 9.30
CA ASP A 547 26.79 6.40 8.87
C ASP A 547 25.77 6.06 9.96
N TRP A 548 24.78 6.95 10.11
CA TRP A 548 23.72 6.79 11.10
C TRP A 548 22.89 5.53 10.85
N ALA A 549 22.72 5.13 9.59
CA ALA A 549 22.00 3.91 9.25
C ALA A 549 22.65 2.67 9.89
N SER A 550 23.97 2.55 9.82
CA SER A 550 24.70 1.44 10.44
C SER A 550 24.77 1.57 11.96
N ILE A 551 25.00 2.78 12.49
CA ILE A 551 25.08 3.04 13.94
C ILE A 551 23.76 2.70 14.64
N SER A 552 22.65 3.00 14.00
CA SER A 552 21.30 2.79 14.56
C SER A 552 20.68 1.44 14.21
N GLN A 553 21.37 0.61 13.45
CA GLN A 553 20.85 -0.70 13.06
C GLN A 553 20.62 -1.59 14.29
N GLY A 554 19.40 -2.16 14.40
CA GLY A 554 18.99 -2.98 15.53
C GLY A 554 18.80 -2.20 16.85
N ARG A 555 18.76 -0.86 16.80
CA ARG A 555 18.60 0.02 17.96
C ARG A 555 17.23 0.71 17.94
N SER A 556 16.16 -0.08 18.03
CA SER A 556 14.80 0.47 18.06
C SER A 556 14.59 1.46 19.21
N GLU A 557 15.35 1.33 20.31
CA GLU A 557 15.34 2.23 21.46
C GLU A 557 15.87 3.65 21.17
N TYR A 558 16.46 3.87 20.00
CA TYR A 558 16.90 5.22 19.59
C TYR A 558 15.78 6.03 18.95
N PHE A 559 14.70 5.38 18.51
CA PHE A 559 13.67 6.00 17.72
C PHE A 559 12.33 6.10 18.47
N GLY A 560 11.58 7.12 18.12
CA GLY A 560 10.17 7.21 18.48
C GLY A 560 9.30 6.20 17.69
N PRO A 561 7.99 6.16 17.95
CA PRO A 561 7.07 5.21 17.31
C PRO A 561 7.03 5.28 15.78
N ASP A 562 7.40 6.42 15.20
CA ASP A 562 7.47 6.63 13.76
C ASP A 562 8.71 6.00 13.09
N GLY A 563 9.70 5.60 13.89
CA GLY A 563 10.94 5.02 13.42
C GLY A 563 11.88 6.01 12.71
N VAL A 564 11.68 7.31 12.92
CA VAL A 564 12.46 8.40 12.29
C VAL A 564 12.99 9.37 13.32
N HIS A 565 12.10 9.92 14.17
CA HIS A 565 12.49 10.88 15.19
C HIS A 565 13.14 10.19 16.37
N LEU A 566 14.16 10.86 16.92
CA LEU A 566 15.00 10.31 17.95
C LEU A 566 14.40 10.56 19.35
N VAL A 567 14.44 9.54 20.19
CA VAL A 567 14.23 9.69 21.64
C VAL A 567 15.53 10.12 22.33
N PRO A 568 15.53 10.50 23.63
CA PRO A 568 16.73 11.01 24.28
C PRO A 568 17.98 10.12 24.17
N ALA A 569 17.84 8.79 24.12
CA ALA A 569 18.96 7.88 23.90
C ALA A 569 19.51 8.00 22.46
N GLY A 570 18.62 8.05 21.47
CA GLY A 570 18.98 8.24 20.06
C GLY A 570 19.58 9.63 19.81
N VAL A 571 19.05 10.69 20.45
CA VAL A 571 19.59 12.05 20.36
C VAL A 571 21.06 12.07 20.81
N ARG A 572 21.37 11.48 21.97
CA ARG A 572 22.76 11.40 22.45
C ARG A 572 23.66 10.63 21.49
N ALA A 573 23.24 9.45 21.05
CA ALA A 573 24.03 8.63 20.13
C ALA A 573 24.27 9.33 18.78
N TYR A 574 23.26 10.04 18.27
CA TYR A 574 23.38 10.80 17.02
C TYR A 574 24.36 11.96 17.16
N VAL A 575 24.26 12.71 18.26
CA VAL A 575 25.19 13.82 18.55
C VAL A 575 26.60 13.31 18.83
N ASP A 576 26.77 12.19 19.55
CA ASP A 576 28.06 11.52 19.75
C ASP A 576 28.73 11.19 18.41
N ALA A 577 27.95 10.65 17.46
CA ALA A 577 28.46 10.30 16.15
C ALA A 577 28.86 11.54 15.32
N ILE A 578 28.12 12.65 15.41
CA ILE A 578 28.46 13.92 14.75
C ILE A 578 29.74 14.49 15.39
N THR A 579 29.78 14.61 16.72
CA THR A 579 30.90 15.22 17.42
C THR A 579 32.21 14.45 17.26
N ALA A 580 32.15 13.14 17.04
CA ALA A 580 33.31 12.33 16.67
C ALA A 580 33.91 12.69 15.30
N GLN A 581 33.20 13.43 14.47
CA GLN A 581 33.63 13.88 13.15
C GLN A 581 33.90 15.40 13.09
N LEU A 582 33.75 16.12 14.17
CA LEU A 582 34.09 17.54 14.31
C LEU A 582 35.51 17.72 14.81
#